data_e206e244c65cc905a7dd8d27615ef780
#
_entry.id   e206e244c65cc905a7dd8d27615ef780
#
_cell.length_a   1.000
_cell.length_b   1.000
_cell.length_c   1.000
_cell.angle_alpha   90.00
_cell.angle_beta   90.00
_cell.angle_gamma   90.00
#
_symmetry.space_group_name_H-M   'P 1'
#
loop_
_entity.id
_entity.type
_entity.pdbx_description
1 polymer ?
#
loop_
_entity_poly.entity_id
_entity_poly.type
_entity_poly.pdbx_seq_one_letter_code
_entity_poly.pdbx_strand_id
1 'polypeptide(L)'
;MPLILVVDDTALARDAVARLLETEGFQTERAANGREAYAKLYTQKPDLVLLDLMMPELDGITLLRMIRRHPLWETIPIIVLTALPDENKLVARARELGVKDIFLKSTFGFADLMQRIRKTMNDGHANGN
;
A
#
# COMPACT_ATOMS: atom_id res chain seq x y z
N MET A 1 -8.97 -8.82 -12.93
CA MET A 1 -7.61 -8.72 -12.36
C MET A 1 -7.61 -7.72 -11.22
N PRO A 2 -7.11 -8.10 -10.05
CA PRO A 2 -7.05 -7.15 -8.93
C PRO A 2 -6.14 -5.97 -9.24
N LEU A 3 -6.53 -4.81 -8.74
CA LEU A 3 -5.78 -3.56 -8.92
C LEU A 3 -5.06 -3.20 -7.64
N ILE A 4 -3.74 -2.98 -7.74
CA ILE A 4 -2.92 -2.53 -6.62
C ILE A 4 -2.42 -1.12 -6.91
N LEU A 5 -2.67 -0.21 -5.98
CA LEU A 5 -2.12 1.14 -6.05
C LEU A 5 -0.78 1.15 -5.31
N VAL A 6 0.29 1.45 -6.04
CA VAL A 6 1.66 1.51 -5.48
C VAL A 6 2.00 2.97 -5.23
N VAL A 7 2.18 3.32 -3.96
CA VAL A 7 2.44 4.71 -3.54
C VAL A 7 3.84 4.80 -2.95
N ASP A 8 4.75 5.46 -3.65
CA ASP A 8 6.15 5.59 -3.27
C ASP A 8 6.74 6.77 -4.03
N ASP A 9 7.44 7.66 -3.32
CA ASP A 9 8.05 8.83 -3.97
C ASP A 9 9.32 8.50 -4.75
N THR A 10 9.92 7.33 -4.51
CA THR A 10 11.12 6.89 -5.21
C THR A 10 10.71 6.20 -6.51
N ALA A 11 10.92 6.86 -7.64
CA ALA A 11 10.49 6.33 -8.94
C ALA A 11 11.05 4.93 -9.22
N LEU A 12 12.33 4.72 -8.90
CA LEU A 12 12.97 3.43 -9.16
C LEU A 12 12.30 2.31 -8.37
N ALA A 13 12.06 2.52 -7.08
CA ALA A 13 11.43 1.51 -6.23
C ALA A 13 9.97 1.31 -6.63
N ARG A 14 9.24 2.40 -6.87
CA ARG A 14 7.84 2.34 -7.27
C ARG A 14 7.66 1.54 -8.56
N ASP A 15 8.47 1.87 -9.57
CA ASP A 15 8.32 1.23 -10.87
C ASP A 15 8.77 -0.24 -10.84
N ALA A 16 9.82 -0.55 -10.09
CA ALA A 16 10.29 -1.93 -9.95
C ALA A 16 9.22 -2.81 -9.31
N VAL A 17 8.64 -2.35 -8.21
CA VAL A 17 7.58 -3.10 -7.53
C VAL A 17 6.36 -3.27 -8.42
N ALA A 18 5.95 -2.20 -9.09
CA ALA A 18 4.78 -2.26 -9.97
C ALA A 18 5.00 -3.28 -11.10
N ARG A 19 6.18 -3.29 -11.71
CA ARG A 19 6.48 -4.26 -12.79
C ARG A 19 6.45 -5.69 -12.28
N LEU A 20 7.00 -5.92 -11.10
CA LEU A 20 6.98 -7.26 -10.50
C LEU A 20 5.55 -7.71 -10.23
N LEU A 21 4.70 -6.82 -9.73
CA LEU A 21 3.29 -7.14 -9.50
C LEU A 21 2.59 -7.46 -10.83
N GLU A 22 2.90 -6.72 -11.88
CA GLU A 22 2.32 -6.97 -13.19
C GLU A 22 2.71 -8.34 -13.74
N THR A 23 3.96 -8.76 -13.52
CA THR A 23 4.37 -10.10 -13.94
C THR A 23 3.63 -11.20 -13.20
N GLU A 24 3.07 -10.90 -12.02
CA GLU A 24 2.29 -11.85 -11.23
C GLU A 24 0.79 -11.79 -11.51
N GLY A 25 0.40 -11.00 -12.51
CA GLY A 25 -1.00 -10.96 -12.96
C GLY A 25 -1.84 -9.84 -12.36
N PHE A 26 -1.24 -8.92 -11.62
CA PHE A 26 -2.00 -7.79 -11.06
C PHE A 26 -1.99 -6.61 -12.01
N GLN A 27 -3.07 -5.84 -11.97
CA GLN A 27 -3.06 -4.50 -12.53
C GLN A 27 -2.46 -3.56 -11.51
N THR A 28 -1.73 -2.53 -11.97
CA THR A 28 -1.16 -1.55 -11.06
C THR A 28 -1.49 -0.14 -11.49
N GLU A 29 -1.66 0.72 -10.50
CA GLU A 29 -1.63 2.17 -10.65
C GLU A 29 -0.51 2.67 -9.76
N ARG A 30 0.10 3.79 -10.14
CA ARG A 30 1.27 4.32 -9.45
C ARG A 30 1.01 5.74 -9.01
N ALA A 31 1.48 6.08 -7.81
CA ALA A 31 1.41 7.43 -7.30
C ALA A 31 2.73 7.79 -6.65
N ALA A 32 3.23 8.98 -6.94
CA ALA A 32 4.53 9.44 -6.46
C ALA A 32 4.45 10.11 -5.09
N ASN A 33 3.24 10.40 -4.63
CA ASN A 33 3.02 11.06 -3.34
C ASN A 33 1.57 10.83 -2.91
N GLY A 34 1.26 11.28 -1.69
CA GLY A 34 -0.07 11.07 -1.14
C GLY A 34 -1.16 11.83 -1.89
N ARG A 35 -0.83 12.98 -2.46
CA ARG A 35 -1.81 13.77 -3.22
C ARG A 35 -2.23 13.04 -4.50
N GLU A 36 -1.26 12.50 -5.24
CA GLU A 36 -1.58 11.69 -6.43
C GLU A 36 -2.37 10.44 -6.05
N ALA A 37 -1.98 9.81 -4.96
CA ALA A 37 -2.68 8.61 -4.49
C ALA A 37 -4.13 8.93 -4.15
N TYR A 38 -4.36 10.03 -3.46
CA TYR A 38 -5.71 10.46 -3.09
C TYR A 38 -6.58 10.66 -4.35
N ALA A 39 -6.02 11.33 -5.35
CA ALA A 39 -6.74 11.56 -6.61
C ALA A 39 -7.06 10.23 -7.31
N LYS A 40 -6.13 9.29 -7.31
CA LYS A 40 -6.34 7.99 -7.97
C LYS A 40 -7.37 7.13 -7.26
N LEU A 41 -7.50 7.27 -5.95
CA LEU A 41 -8.55 6.56 -5.21
C LEU A 41 -9.94 6.95 -5.69
N TYR A 42 -10.13 8.20 -6.11
CA TYR A 42 -11.41 8.63 -6.65
C TYR A 42 -11.67 8.11 -8.06
N THR A 43 -10.63 7.96 -8.88
CA THR A 43 -10.83 7.52 -10.25
C THR A 43 -11.06 6.03 -10.35
N GLN A 44 -10.39 5.25 -9.51
CA GLN A 44 -10.55 3.80 -9.54
C GLN A 44 -10.14 3.22 -8.19
N LYS A 45 -11.12 2.69 -7.47
CA LYS A 45 -10.88 2.10 -6.15
C LYS A 45 -9.98 0.86 -6.28
N PRO A 46 -8.78 0.86 -5.67
CA PRO A 46 -7.93 -0.32 -5.73
C PRO A 46 -8.41 -1.41 -4.79
N ASP A 47 -7.96 -2.63 -5.07
CA ASP A 47 -8.21 -3.78 -4.21
C ASP A 47 -7.21 -3.84 -3.05
N LEU A 48 -6.08 -3.15 -3.18
CA LEU A 48 -5.06 -3.08 -2.16
C LEU A 48 -4.19 -1.85 -2.42
N VAL A 49 -3.71 -1.22 -1.36
CA VAL A 49 -2.73 -0.13 -1.45
C VAL A 49 -1.42 -0.60 -0.85
N LEU A 50 -0.34 -0.48 -1.62
CA LEU A 50 1.02 -0.72 -1.15
C LEU A 50 1.63 0.66 -0.91
N LEU A 51 1.94 0.98 0.34
CA LEU A 51 2.17 2.35 0.77
C LEU A 51 3.52 2.54 1.45
N ASP A 52 4.29 3.53 1.01
CA ASP A 52 5.45 4.03 1.75
C ASP A 52 4.99 5.12 2.72
N LEU A 53 5.58 5.13 3.91
CA LEU A 53 5.21 6.11 4.93
C LEU A 53 5.95 7.43 4.79
N MET A 54 7.16 7.42 4.20
CA MET A 54 7.95 8.64 4.02
C MET A 54 7.82 9.17 2.61
N MET A 55 7.07 10.25 2.46
CA MET A 55 6.88 10.91 1.18
C MET A 55 6.79 12.41 1.39
N PRO A 56 7.25 13.22 0.41
CA PRO A 56 7.04 14.66 0.46
C PRO A 56 5.57 15.01 0.25
N GLU A 57 5.21 16.23 0.55
CA GLU A 57 3.85 16.76 0.45
C GLU A 57 2.92 16.02 1.40
N LEU A 58 1.97 15.25 0.88
CA LEU A 58 1.05 14.48 1.73
C LEU A 58 1.71 13.16 2.08
N ASP A 59 2.18 13.02 3.34
CA ASP A 59 2.90 11.84 3.79
C ASP A 59 1.99 10.61 3.94
N GLY A 60 2.64 9.45 4.09
CA GLY A 60 1.91 8.18 4.12
C GLY A 60 0.97 8.03 5.32
N ILE A 61 1.33 8.56 6.47
CA ILE A 61 0.45 8.48 7.66
C ILE A 61 -0.79 9.34 7.46
N THR A 62 -0.64 10.54 6.92
CA THR A 62 -1.77 11.41 6.64
C THR A 62 -2.70 10.76 5.62
N LEU A 63 -2.13 10.21 4.54
CA LEU A 63 -2.92 9.50 3.54
C LEU A 63 -3.65 8.30 4.15
N LEU A 64 -2.97 7.52 4.97
CA LEU A 64 -3.56 6.36 5.62
C LEU A 64 -4.75 6.77 6.50
N ARG A 65 -4.60 7.86 7.26
CA ARG A 65 -5.66 8.38 8.09
C ARG A 65 -6.86 8.81 7.25
N MET A 66 -6.60 9.47 6.13
CA MET A 66 -7.67 9.90 5.21
C MET A 66 -8.42 8.71 4.64
N ILE A 67 -7.68 7.67 4.25
CA ILE A 67 -8.30 6.44 3.72
C ILE A 67 -9.18 5.78 4.78
N ARG A 68 -8.70 5.66 6.00
CA ARG A 68 -9.44 5.00 7.08
C ARG A 68 -10.70 5.75 7.50
N ARG A 69 -10.75 7.06 7.24
CA ARG A 69 -11.92 7.88 7.57
C ARG A 69 -12.92 8.01 6.43
N HIS A 70 -12.54 7.58 5.23
CA HIS A 70 -13.41 7.73 4.07
C HIS A 70 -14.34 6.51 3.97
N PRO A 71 -15.66 6.72 3.94
CA PRO A 71 -16.60 5.60 3.98
C PRO A 71 -16.47 4.62 2.79
N LEU A 72 -15.98 5.09 1.66
CA LEU A 72 -15.80 4.21 0.49
C LEU A 72 -14.47 3.47 0.51
N TRP A 73 -13.49 3.91 1.31
CA TRP A 73 -12.12 3.39 1.27
C TRP A 73 -11.68 2.73 2.57
N GLU A 74 -12.46 2.85 3.64
CA GLU A 74 -12.03 2.42 4.97
C GLU A 74 -11.69 0.93 5.05
N THR A 75 -12.25 0.14 4.14
CA THR A 75 -12.02 -1.31 4.13
C THR A 75 -10.92 -1.74 3.15
N ILE A 76 -10.32 -0.81 2.40
CA ILE A 76 -9.23 -1.16 1.49
C ILE A 76 -8.04 -1.67 2.29
N PRO A 77 -7.54 -2.89 2.02
CA PRO A 77 -6.36 -3.38 2.73
C PRO A 77 -5.13 -2.57 2.36
N ILE A 78 -4.30 -2.30 3.36
CA ILE A 78 -3.07 -1.52 3.19
C ILE A 78 -1.90 -2.34 3.70
N ILE A 79 -0.90 -2.50 2.83
CA ILE A 79 0.39 -3.09 3.20
C ILE A 79 1.42 -1.97 3.09
N VAL A 80 2.25 -1.83 4.11
CA VAL A 80 3.30 -0.80 4.13
C VAL A 80 4.62 -1.42 3.68
N LEU A 81 5.29 -0.74 2.75
CA LEU A 81 6.65 -1.09 2.32
C LEU A 81 7.49 0.17 2.49
N THR A 82 8.34 0.20 3.51
CA THR A 82 9.01 1.42 3.93
C THR A 82 10.49 1.18 4.25
N ALA A 83 11.29 2.25 4.15
CA ALA A 83 12.69 2.23 4.60
C ALA A 83 12.82 2.43 6.10
N LEU A 84 11.74 2.77 6.80
CA LEU A 84 11.77 3.07 8.22
C LEU A 84 11.83 1.79 9.05
N PRO A 85 12.69 1.75 10.09
CA PRO A 85 12.76 0.57 10.97
C PRO A 85 11.54 0.46 11.87
N ASP A 86 11.35 -0.75 12.42
CA ASP A 86 10.19 -1.07 13.27
C ASP A 86 10.01 -0.12 14.45
N GLU A 87 11.12 0.38 15.01
CA GLU A 87 11.08 1.29 16.17
C GLU A 87 10.67 2.72 15.81
N ASN A 88 10.52 3.02 14.54
CA ASN A 88 10.17 4.37 14.11
C ASN A 88 8.73 4.71 14.53
N LYS A 89 8.52 5.95 14.95
CA LYS A 89 7.22 6.41 15.43
C LYS A 89 6.14 6.34 14.35
N LEU A 90 6.51 6.55 13.09
CA LEU A 90 5.54 6.47 11.99
C LEU A 90 5.07 5.04 11.77
N VAL A 91 5.96 4.07 11.97
CA VAL A 91 5.59 2.65 11.87
C VAL A 91 4.60 2.31 12.98
N ALA A 92 4.86 2.75 14.21
CA ALA A 92 3.94 2.55 15.32
C ALA A 92 2.57 3.19 15.04
N ARG A 93 2.58 4.39 14.46
CA ARG A 93 1.35 5.09 14.12
C ARG A 93 0.56 4.33 13.05
N ALA A 94 1.24 3.76 12.07
CA ALA A 94 0.58 2.95 11.04
C ALA A 94 -0.11 1.74 11.66
N ARG A 95 0.53 1.08 12.62
CA ARG A 95 -0.08 -0.04 13.32
C ARG A 95 -1.33 0.37 14.10
N GLU A 96 -1.28 1.53 14.75
CA GLU A 96 -2.45 2.09 15.44
C GLU A 96 -3.61 2.34 14.50
N LEU A 97 -3.32 2.65 13.23
CA LEU A 97 -4.33 2.88 12.20
C LEU A 97 -4.75 1.59 11.50
N GLY A 98 -4.39 0.45 12.05
CA GLY A 98 -4.88 -0.84 11.59
C GLY A 98 -4.05 -1.55 10.55
N VAL A 99 -2.85 -1.04 10.23
CA VAL A 99 -1.96 -1.74 9.30
C VAL A 99 -1.32 -2.92 10.02
N LYS A 100 -1.50 -4.11 9.45
CA LYS A 100 -0.98 -5.35 10.05
C LYS A 100 0.33 -5.78 9.42
N ASP A 101 0.53 -5.47 8.13
CA ASP A 101 1.65 -5.98 7.37
C ASP A 101 2.56 -4.83 6.96
N ILE A 102 3.78 -4.83 7.53
CA ILE A 102 4.79 -3.81 7.27
C ILE A 102 6.07 -4.52 6.85
N PHE A 103 6.55 -4.18 5.66
CA PHE A 103 7.78 -4.72 5.11
C PHE A 103 8.85 -3.65 5.04
N LEU A 104 10.08 -4.02 5.38
CA LEU A 104 11.22 -3.11 5.32
C LEU A 104 11.86 -3.19 3.93
N LYS A 105 12.01 -2.05 3.27
CA LYS A 105 12.54 -2.00 1.89
C LYS A 105 13.92 -2.65 1.75
N SER A 106 14.76 -2.55 2.78
CA SER A 106 16.13 -3.05 2.72
C SER A 106 16.23 -4.58 2.83
N THR A 107 15.21 -5.24 3.39
CA THR A 107 15.31 -6.67 3.72
C THR A 107 14.12 -7.50 3.24
N PHE A 108 13.10 -6.91 2.66
CA PHE A 108 11.93 -7.70 2.27
C PHE A 108 12.26 -8.64 1.12
N GLY A 109 11.67 -9.85 1.16
CA GLY A 109 11.71 -10.77 0.02
C GLY A 109 10.46 -10.60 -0.81
N PHE A 110 10.62 -10.53 -2.13
CA PHE A 110 9.47 -10.33 -3.01
C PHE A 110 8.46 -11.49 -2.86
N ALA A 111 8.96 -12.72 -2.70
CA ALA A 111 8.07 -13.88 -2.53
C ALA A 111 7.20 -13.74 -1.28
N ASP A 112 7.77 -13.24 -0.19
CA ASP A 112 7.03 -13.03 1.06
C ASP A 112 5.96 -11.95 0.88
N LEU A 113 6.31 -10.88 0.21
CA LEU A 113 5.37 -9.80 -0.09
C LEU A 113 4.21 -10.32 -0.94
N MET A 114 4.52 -11.09 -1.99
CA MET A 114 3.49 -11.66 -2.86
C MET A 114 2.56 -12.60 -2.10
N GLN A 115 3.12 -13.43 -1.24
CA GLN A 115 2.33 -14.35 -0.43
C GLN A 115 1.34 -13.57 0.44
N ARG A 116 1.81 -12.49 1.06
CA ARG A 116 0.97 -11.67 1.93
C ARG A 116 -0.10 -10.94 1.14
N ILE A 117 0.24 -10.42 -0.03
CA ILE A 117 -0.73 -9.76 -0.90
C ILE A 117 -1.84 -10.72 -1.28
N ARG A 118 -1.49 -11.93 -1.74
CA ARG A 118 -2.48 -12.92 -2.15
C ARG A 118 -3.35 -13.35 -0.98
N LYS A 119 -2.76 -13.57 0.18
CA LYS A 119 -3.52 -13.94 1.37
C LYS A 119 -4.50 -12.83 1.76
N THR A 120 -4.05 -11.60 1.76
CA THR A 120 -4.89 -10.45 2.11
C THR A 120 -6.07 -10.34 1.15
N MET A 121 -5.84 -10.51 -0.13
CA MET A 121 -6.90 -10.43 -1.13
C MET A 121 -7.87 -11.60 -1.04
N ASN A 122 -7.35 -12.81 -0.77
CA ASN A 122 -8.21 -13.97 -0.59
C ASN A 122 -9.07 -13.85 0.66
N ASP A 123 -8.50 -13.36 1.76
CA ASP A 123 -9.26 -13.14 3.00
C ASP A 123 -10.37 -12.11 2.76
N GLY A 124 -10.05 -11.01 2.05
CA GLY A 124 -11.03 -10.01 1.67
C GLY A 124 -12.11 -10.58 0.78
N HIS A 125 -11.75 -11.46 -0.14
CA HIS A 125 -12.70 -12.15 -1.02
C HIS A 125 -13.62 -13.06 -0.22
N ALA A 126 -13.06 -13.84 0.70
CA ALA A 126 -13.83 -14.75 1.54
C ALA A 126 -14.83 -13.97 2.41
N ASN A 127 -14.40 -12.82 2.93
CA ASN A 127 -15.25 -11.97 3.78
C ASN A 127 -16.26 -11.16 2.96
N GLY A 128 -16.03 -10.99 1.67
CA GLY A 128 -16.89 -10.23 0.79
C GLY A 128 -18.12 -10.98 0.31
N ASN A 129 -18.19 -12.24 0.62
CA ASN A 129 -19.36 -13.05 0.24
C ASN A 129 -20.54 -12.82 1.20
#